data_e161cbf6631c637c1f3300075b82e68e
#
_entry.id   e161cbf6631c637c1f3300075b82e68e
#
_cell.length_a   1.000
_cell.length_b   1.000
_cell.length_c   1.000
_cell.angle_alpha   90.00
_cell.angle_beta   90.00
_cell.angle_gamma   90.00
#
_symmetry.space_group_name_H-M   'P 1'
#
loop_
_entity.id
_entity.type
_entity.pdbx_description
1 polymer ?
#
loop_
_entity_poly.entity_id
_entity_poly.type
_entity_poly.pdbx_seq_one_letter_code
_entity_poly.pdbx_strand_id
1 'polypeptide(L)'
;MNKNGIPRRKLLDFAALIAATGLSLLAFAQFSQAQIPASSGSALQAASSKTSAEKAYQFQNTMMDAYASGSTVRLAQSYSDQALGATAFTYDNAVAIDAYLLRESHDDVARAEVLGNGLIYAQATNFPFNDGRFAQAYFVNTLAPDGSGAYITPAGFPFYFYGSAVGDQAWAGMALAQLYRRTHQQQYLTAALKVANWIVANTYNTLGPGGYSFGSVINQFNQSVPSPNGKSTEHNIDTYAFFSMLAEITHNGNAANGASWSSLAQHALDFVLAMYNPAGGYFYTGTLGDQVTINPFPIPEDCQDWSYLALLNNNYANTIDWALANLQTTDTAASPHSSLTGSEKITGIVFDTASLSTNPAAYPFADPTAVWLEGTAHSVAALIARIMVGRGSPSRFKDLETVEFFVNNSETAQSEFGAGQTVNGMPIPVGEGLVASTSVMDTGFGYTYGPSLHIGATGWYLIGLQGGNPFQLGYRSLRP
;
A
#
# COMPACT_ATOMS: atom_id res chain seq x y z
N MET A 1 38.37 -27.64 -47.15
CA MET A 1 38.90 -27.99 -45.84
C MET A 1 38.69 -26.78 -44.94
N ASN A 2 37.89 -26.72 -43.92
CA ASN A 2 37.35 -27.63 -42.96
C ASN A 2 36.12 -26.96 -42.30
N LYS A 3 34.91 -27.40 -42.27
CA LYS A 3 34.28 -28.37 -41.36
C LYS A 3 34.45 -28.03 -39.88
N ASN A 4 33.39 -27.42 -39.30
CA ASN A 4 32.87 -27.79 -37.98
C ASN A 4 31.39 -27.46 -37.92
N GLY A 5 30.55 -28.44 -38.13
CA GLY A 5 29.11 -28.38 -38.05
C GLY A 5 28.66 -28.49 -36.60
N ILE A 6 27.82 -27.57 -36.19
CA ILE A 6 27.02 -27.65 -34.96
C ILE A 6 25.78 -28.49 -35.25
N PRO A 7 25.42 -29.49 -34.45
CA PRO A 7 24.29 -30.36 -34.72
C PRO A 7 22.97 -29.59 -34.65
N ARG A 8 22.14 -29.75 -35.67
CA ARG A 8 20.81 -29.13 -35.81
C ARG A 8 19.84 -29.36 -34.65
N ARG A 9 20.11 -30.28 -33.75
CA ARG A 9 19.31 -30.57 -32.57
C ARG A 9 19.37 -29.48 -31.49
N LYS A 10 20.47 -28.76 -31.32
CA LYS A 10 20.60 -27.67 -30.31
C LYS A 10 19.95 -26.35 -30.72
N LEU A 11 19.65 -26.14 -32.00
CA LEU A 11 18.92 -24.96 -32.47
C LEU A 11 17.39 -25.06 -32.25
N LEU A 12 16.85 -26.28 -32.23
CA LEU A 12 15.43 -26.50 -31.98
C LEU A 12 15.06 -26.37 -30.51
N ASP A 13 15.98 -26.74 -29.60
CA ASP A 13 15.76 -26.60 -28.14
C ASP A 13 15.81 -25.12 -27.68
N PHE A 14 16.59 -24.29 -28.38
CA PHE A 14 16.65 -22.84 -28.09
C PHE A 14 15.41 -22.07 -28.60
N ALA A 15 14.84 -22.50 -29.73
CA ALA A 15 13.61 -21.92 -30.29
C ALA A 15 12.36 -22.30 -29.46
N ALA A 16 12.35 -23.49 -28.83
CA ALA A 16 11.27 -23.93 -27.96
C ALA A 16 11.26 -23.18 -26.62
N LEU A 17 12.42 -22.77 -26.11
CA LEU A 17 12.54 -22.01 -24.85
C LEU A 17 12.07 -20.55 -25.02
N ILE A 18 12.32 -19.94 -26.19
CA ILE A 18 11.84 -18.56 -26.50
C ILE A 18 10.34 -18.56 -26.79
N ALA A 19 9.79 -19.62 -27.35
CA ALA A 19 8.36 -19.75 -27.57
C ALA A 19 7.56 -19.96 -26.27
N ALA A 20 8.15 -20.62 -25.25
CA ALA A 20 7.51 -20.82 -23.95
C ALA A 20 7.47 -19.55 -23.09
N THR A 21 8.50 -18.67 -23.21
CA THR A 21 8.50 -17.36 -22.51
C THR A 21 7.71 -16.29 -23.25
N GLY A 22 7.57 -16.38 -24.56
CA GLY A 22 6.74 -15.45 -25.35
C GLY A 22 5.22 -15.68 -25.23
N LEU A 23 4.80 -16.91 -24.92
CA LEU A 23 3.38 -17.24 -24.72
C LEU A 23 2.83 -16.79 -23.37
N SER A 24 3.66 -16.62 -22.34
CA SER A 24 3.24 -16.07 -21.05
C SER A 24 2.98 -14.56 -21.11
N LEU A 25 3.66 -13.81 -21.95
CA LEU A 25 3.44 -12.36 -22.14
C LEU A 25 2.24 -12.02 -23.04
N LEU A 26 1.84 -12.92 -23.95
CA LEU A 26 0.66 -12.75 -24.80
C LEU A 26 -0.65 -13.19 -24.12
N ALA A 27 -0.59 -13.98 -23.05
CA ALA A 27 -1.78 -14.39 -22.29
C ALA A 27 -2.39 -13.26 -21.45
N PHE A 28 -1.65 -12.19 -21.13
CA PHE A 28 -2.15 -11.04 -20.38
C PHE A 28 -2.97 -10.04 -21.23
N ALA A 29 -2.90 -10.10 -22.56
CA ALA A 29 -3.58 -9.15 -23.45
C ALA A 29 -5.01 -9.55 -23.88
N GLN A 30 -5.53 -10.72 -23.45
CA GLN A 30 -6.87 -11.20 -23.83
C GLN A 30 -7.75 -11.56 -22.63
N PHE A 31 -7.72 -10.75 -21.55
CA PHE A 31 -8.68 -10.89 -20.46
C PHE A 31 -9.91 -10.01 -20.68
N SER A 32 -10.68 -10.27 -21.75
CA SER A 32 -12.04 -9.79 -21.84
C SER A 32 -12.99 -10.76 -21.14
N GLN A 33 -13.64 -10.24 -20.08
CA GLN A 33 -14.94 -10.64 -19.56
C GLN A 33 -15.20 -12.14 -19.33
N ALA A 34 -14.82 -12.63 -18.14
CA ALA A 34 -15.52 -13.75 -17.53
C ALA A 34 -16.48 -13.17 -16.46
N GLN A 35 -17.74 -12.99 -16.81
CA GLN A 35 -18.78 -12.64 -15.86
C GLN A 35 -18.89 -13.77 -14.81
N ILE A 36 -18.84 -13.37 -13.53
CA ILE A 36 -19.17 -14.24 -12.41
C ILE A 36 -20.69 -14.41 -12.43
N PRO A 37 -21.26 -15.63 -12.51
CA PRO A 37 -22.72 -15.79 -12.49
C PRO A 37 -23.26 -15.36 -11.13
N ALA A 38 -24.14 -14.37 -11.12
CA ALA A 38 -24.79 -13.85 -9.92
C ALA A 38 -25.91 -14.79 -9.46
N SER A 39 -25.88 -15.21 -8.19
CA SER A 39 -27.08 -15.73 -7.48
C SER A 39 -27.95 -14.55 -7.02
N SER A 40 -29.23 -14.77 -6.73
CA SER A 40 -30.17 -13.68 -6.36
C SER A 40 -29.80 -12.91 -5.09
N GLY A 41 -28.96 -13.44 -4.21
CA GLY A 41 -28.34 -12.72 -3.10
C GLY A 41 -27.23 -11.74 -3.55
N SER A 42 -26.54 -12.06 -4.66
CA SER A 42 -25.42 -11.28 -5.17
C SER A 42 -25.82 -9.93 -5.80
N ALA A 43 -27.05 -9.76 -6.28
CA ALA A 43 -27.49 -8.50 -6.89
C ALA A 43 -27.75 -7.39 -5.84
N LEU A 44 -28.32 -7.72 -4.68
CA LEU A 44 -28.48 -6.80 -3.57
C LEU A 44 -27.12 -6.42 -2.96
N GLN A 45 -26.24 -7.39 -2.79
CA GLN A 45 -24.88 -7.20 -2.34
C GLN A 45 -24.08 -6.30 -3.31
N ALA A 46 -24.14 -6.56 -4.61
CA ALA A 46 -23.47 -5.72 -5.61
C ALA A 46 -24.01 -4.29 -5.62
N ALA A 47 -25.32 -4.07 -5.35
CA ALA A 47 -25.90 -2.74 -5.24
C ALA A 47 -25.43 -2.01 -3.96
N SER A 48 -25.36 -2.72 -2.82
CA SER A 48 -24.84 -2.16 -1.55
C SER A 48 -23.37 -1.73 -1.72
N SER A 49 -22.52 -2.62 -2.21
CA SER A 49 -21.09 -2.35 -2.40
C SER A 49 -20.84 -1.22 -3.40
N LYS A 50 -21.69 -1.07 -4.43
CA LYS A 50 -21.59 0.06 -5.35
C LYS A 50 -21.88 1.38 -4.64
N THR A 51 -22.95 1.43 -3.82
CA THR A 51 -23.31 2.62 -3.03
C THR A 51 -22.23 2.94 -2.00
N SER A 52 -21.65 1.92 -1.34
CA SER A 52 -20.56 2.07 -0.39
C SER A 52 -19.30 2.61 -1.06
N ALA A 53 -18.92 2.10 -2.24
CA ALA A 53 -17.80 2.63 -3.02
C ALA A 53 -18.00 4.08 -3.41
N GLU A 54 -19.21 4.47 -3.86
CA GLU A 54 -19.52 5.86 -4.20
C GLU A 54 -19.33 6.80 -3.00
N LYS A 55 -19.81 6.40 -1.81
CA LYS A 55 -19.59 7.13 -0.56
C LYS A 55 -18.12 7.22 -0.19
N ALA A 56 -17.35 6.12 -0.33
CA ALA A 56 -15.93 6.09 -0.07
C ALA A 56 -15.16 7.06 -0.99
N TYR A 57 -15.53 7.16 -2.28
CA TYR A 57 -14.99 8.20 -3.16
C TYR A 57 -15.39 9.61 -2.75
N GLN A 58 -16.62 9.83 -2.27
CA GLN A 58 -17.04 11.12 -1.73
C GLN A 58 -16.19 11.52 -0.53
N PHE A 59 -15.89 10.57 0.37
CA PHE A 59 -14.98 10.81 1.49
C PHE A 59 -13.58 11.23 1.00
N GLN A 60 -12.99 10.49 0.06
CA GLN A 60 -11.69 10.86 -0.52
C GLN A 60 -11.73 12.29 -1.11
N ASN A 61 -12.82 12.63 -1.82
CA ASN A 61 -13.02 13.97 -2.34
C ASN A 61 -13.11 15.03 -1.23
N THR A 62 -13.86 14.76 -0.17
CA THR A 62 -14.04 15.66 0.98
C THR A 62 -12.71 15.96 1.65
N MET A 63 -11.88 14.92 1.90
CA MET A 63 -10.56 15.07 2.53
C MET A 63 -9.57 15.83 1.64
N MET A 64 -9.62 15.59 0.34
CA MET A 64 -8.77 16.27 -0.64
C MET A 64 -9.17 17.73 -0.85
N ASP A 65 -10.47 18.03 -0.83
CA ASP A 65 -11.02 19.36 -1.13
C ASP A 65 -11.09 20.27 0.09
N ALA A 66 -10.87 19.75 1.29
CA ALA A 66 -10.94 20.50 2.55
C ALA A 66 -10.03 21.74 2.60
N TYR A 67 -8.93 21.72 1.88
CA TYR A 67 -7.96 22.82 1.75
C TYR A 67 -7.88 23.36 0.32
N ALA A 68 -8.85 23.02 -0.53
CA ALA A 68 -8.90 23.52 -1.90
C ALA A 68 -9.24 25.01 -1.90
N SER A 69 -8.40 25.81 -2.51
CA SER A 69 -8.56 27.24 -2.66
C SER A 69 -8.26 27.69 -4.10
N GLY A 70 -8.73 26.88 -5.07
CA GLY A 70 -8.49 27.08 -6.50
C GLY A 70 -7.16 26.51 -7.02
N SER A 71 -6.30 25.98 -6.14
CA SER A 71 -5.05 25.35 -6.53
C SER A 71 -5.26 23.95 -7.09
N THR A 72 -4.50 23.61 -8.15
CA THR A 72 -4.38 22.24 -8.70
C THR A 72 -3.22 21.47 -8.07
N VAL A 73 -2.60 22.02 -7.03
CA VAL A 73 -1.47 21.45 -6.29
C VAL A 73 -1.89 21.34 -4.83
N ARG A 74 -2.22 20.14 -4.36
CA ARG A 74 -2.53 19.88 -2.96
C ARG A 74 -2.37 18.41 -2.62
N LEU A 75 -2.28 18.13 -1.32
CA LEU A 75 -2.39 16.80 -0.73
C LEU A 75 -3.72 16.70 0.03
N ALA A 76 -4.23 15.50 0.19
CA ALA A 76 -5.37 15.21 1.04
C ALA A 76 -4.91 15.05 2.49
N GLN A 77 -5.70 15.58 3.45
CA GLN A 77 -5.51 15.28 4.86
C GLN A 77 -5.74 13.78 5.10
N SER A 78 -4.82 13.14 5.83
CA SER A 78 -4.84 11.68 6.02
C SER A 78 -5.94 11.20 6.94
N TYR A 79 -6.09 11.87 8.07
CA TYR A 79 -7.09 11.53 9.11
C TYR A 79 -8.07 12.68 9.30
N SER A 80 -9.24 12.37 9.87
CA SER A 80 -10.11 13.42 10.40
C SER A 80 -9.38 14.28 11.43
N ASP A 81 -9.89 15.48 11.72
CA ASP A 81 -9.28 16.43 12.68
C ASP A 81 -9.12 15.84 14.08
N GLN A 82 -9.86 14.78 14.39
CA GLN A 82 -9.85 14.10 15.70
C GLN A 82 -8.58 13.30 15.97
N ALA A 83 -7.74 13.05 14.93
CA ALA A 83 -6.48 12.34 15.10
C ALA A 83 -5.28 13.30 14.95
N LEU A 84 -4.68 13.39 13.78
CA LEU A 84 -3.41 14.08 13.55
C LEU A 84 -3.57 15.47 12.92
N GLY A 85 -4.77 16.03 12.96
CA GLY A 85 -5.09 17.36 12.42
C GLY A 85 -4.75 17.45 10.93
N ALA A 86 -4.29 18.62 10.50
CA ALA A 86 -4.01 18.93 9.09
C ALA A 86 -2.78 18.18 8.50
N THR A 87 -2.58 16.92 8.87
CA THR A 87 -1.44 16.11 8.44
C THR A 87 -1.80 15.24 7.23
N ALA A 88 -0.95 15.26 6.21
CA ALA A 88 -1.01 14.39 5.04
C ALA A 88 0.20 13.46 5.00
N PHE A 89 -0.02 12.15 5.15
CA PHE A 89 1.03 11.17 4.94
C PHE A 89 1.26 10.94 3.45
N THR A 90 2.51 10.78 3.10
CA THR A 90 2.95 10.50 1.72
C THR A 90 2.38 9.18 1.21
N TYR A 91 2.41 8.14 2.04
CA TYR A 91 1.81 6.85 1.77
C TYR A 91 0.30 6.95 1.49
N ASP A 92 -0.46 7.58 2.36
CA ASP A 92 -1.92 7.71 2.23
C ASP A 92 -2.33 8.44 0.94
N ASN A 93 -1.57 9.47 0.57
CA ASN A 93 -1.80 10.19 -0.68
C ASN A 93 -1.45 9.35 -1.91
N ALA A 94 -0.45 8.46 -1.82
CA ALA A 94 -0.15 7.49 -2.88
C ALA A 94 -1.31 6.47 -3.04
N VAL A 95 -1.82 5.92 -1.94
CA VAL A 95 -2.98 5.02 -1.95
C VAL A 95 -4.23 5.72 -2.51
N ALA A 96 -4.46 6.99 -2.17
CA ALA A 96 -5.57 7.77 -2.72
C ALA A 96 -5.45 7.97 -4.24
N ILE A 97 -4.25 8.23 -4.76
CA ILE A 97 -3.98 8.28 -6.21
C ILE A 97 -4.36 6.95 -6.85
N ASP A 98 -3.91 5.84 -6.28
CA ASP A 98 -4.17 4.50 -6.81
C ASP A 98 -5.68 4.16 -6.81
N ALA A 99 -6.40 4.53 -5.74
CA ALA A 99 -7.86 4.36 -5.67
C ALA A 99 -8.59 5.16 -6.75
N TYR A 100 -8.19 6.41 -7.00
CA TYR A 100 -8.78 7.23 -8.07
C TYR A 100 -8.50 6.64 -9.47
N LEU A 101 -7.29 6.16 -9.72
CA LEU A 101 -6.92 5.58 -11.00
C LEU A 101 -7.70 4.30 -11.34
N LEU A 102 -8.24 3.59 -10.33
CA LEU A 102 -9.03 2.38 -10.53
C LEU A 102 -10.40 2.63 -11.15
N ARG A 103 -11.10 3.69 -10.75
CA ARG A 103 -12.43 4.01 -11.31
C ARG A 103 -12.36 4.57 -12.72
N GLU A 104 -11.21 5.09 -13.10
CA GLU A 104 -10.88 5.57 -14.45
C GLU A 104 -11.80 6.67 -15.03
N SER A 105 -12.69 7.29 -14.25
CA SER A 105 -13.45 8.42 -14.74
C SER A 105 -12.53 9.61 -15.02
N HIS A 106 -12.93 10.50 -15.94
CA HIS A 106 -12.14 11.70 -16.24
C HIS A 106 -11.88 12.54 -15.00
N ASP A 107 -12.89 12.68 -14.13
CA ASP A 107 -12.78 13.47 -12.89
C ASP A 107 -11.85 12.81 -11.88
N ASP A 108 -11.84 11.47 -11.78
CA ASP A 108 -10.94 10.74 -10.88
C ASP A 108 -9.48 10.84 -11.33
N VAL A 109 -9.23 10.72 -12.63
CA VAL A 109 -7.87 10.93 -13.18
C VAL A 109 -7.40 12.35 -12.90
N ALA A 110 -8.25 13.36 -13.08
CA ALA A 110 -7.91 14.74 -12.74
C ALA A 110 -7.62 14.93 -11.24
N ARG A 111 -8.34 14.25 -10.35
CA ARG A 111 -8.05 14.25 -8.90
C ARG A 111 -6.75 13.55 -8.57
N ALA A 112 -6.47 12.42 -9.17
CA ALA A 112 -5.18 11.74 -9.05
C ALA A 112 -4.02 12.64 -9.52
N GLU A 113 -4.19 13.37 -10.63
CA GLU A 113 -3.21 14.35 -11.11
C GLU A 113 -2.98 15.50 -10.11
N VAL A 114 -4.02 16.01 -9.46
CA VAL A 114 -3.87 17.05 -8.44
C VAL A 114 -3.04 16.56 -7.25
N LEU A 115 -3.30 15.34 -6.74
CA LEU A 115 -2.49 14.74 -5.67
C LEU A 115 -1.06 14.44 -6.15
N GLY A 116 -0.89 13.92 -7.37
CA GLY A 116 0.41 13.70 -7.97
C GLY A 116 1.24 14.98 -8.12
N ASN A 117 0.60 16.09 -8.51
CA ASN A 117 1.22 17.40 -8.53
C ASN A 117 1.57 17.89 -7.11
N GLY A 118 0.72 17.57 -6.12
CA GLY A 118 1.00 17.81 -4.70
C GLY A 118 2.26 17.08 -4.23
N LEU A 119 2.39 15.79 -4.58
CA LEU A 119 3.61 15.01 -4.28
C LEU A 119 4.84 15.61 -4.97
N ILE A 120 4.77 15.92 -6.28
CA ILE A 120 5.89 16.55 -7.01
C ILE A 120 6.31 17.85 -6.34
N TYR A 121 5.35 18.66 -5.93
CA TYR A 121 5.62 19.93 -5.25
C TYR A 121 6.26 19.70 -3.87
N ALA A 122 5.75 18.75 -3.09
CA ALA A 122 6.33 18.36 -1.81
C ALA A 122 7.77 17.86 -1.97
N GLN A 123 8.04 17.03 -2.99
CA GLN A 123 9.39 16.56 -3.32
C GLN A 123 10.35 17.74 -3.66
N ALA A 124 9.87 18.71 -4.43
CA ALA A 124 10.68 19.83 -4.89
C ALA A 124 10.95 20.86 -3.78
N THR A 125 10.09 20.92 -2.76
CA THR A 125 10.15 21.89 -1.66
C THR A 125 10.47 21.26 -0.32
N ASN A 126 10.92 20.01 -0.28
CA ASN A 126 11.23 19.26 0.94
C ASN A 126 12.51 19.80 1.62
N PHE A 127 12.42 21.04 2.11
CA PHE A 127 13.52 21.70 2.79
C PHE A 127 13.84 21.02 4.14
N PRO A 128 15.13 20.84 4.51
CA PRO A 128 16.31 21.32 3.80
C PRO A 128 16.91 20.33 2.78
N PHE A 129 16.22 19.24 2.46
CA PHE A 129 16.79 18.06 1.79
C PHE A 129 16.49 17.97 0.28
N ASN A 130 16.41 18.99 -0.49
CA ASN A 130 16.09 18.99 -1.92
C ASN A 130 16.86 17.96 -2.80
N ASP A 131 16.93 16.71 -2.37
CA ASP A 131 17.68 15.61 -2.99
C ASP A 131 16.79 14.57 -3.67
N GLY A 132 15.49 14.84 -3.76
CA GLY A 132 14.52 13.98 -4.46
C GLY A 132 13.73 13.05 -3.56
N ARG A 133 13.99 13.05 -2.25
CA ARG A 133 13.19 12.30 -1.26
C ARG A 133 11.88 13.00 -0.93
N PHE A 134 10.98 12.25 -0.30
CA PHE A 134 9.83 12.75 0.41
C PHE A 134 10.05 12.69 1.92
N ALA A 135 9.45 13.60 2.68
CA ALA A 135 9.18 13.36 4.08
C ALA A 135 8.03 12.36 4.23
N GLN A 136 7.90 11.72 5.38
CA GLN A 136 6.80 10.78 5.65
C GLN A 136 5.45 11.49 5.67
N ALA A 137 5.40 12.72 6.18
CA ALA A 137 4.17 13.52 6.21
C ALA A 137 4.44 15.02 6.08
N TYR A 138 3.38 15.76 5.74
CA TYR A 138 3.37 17.21 5.56
C TYR A 138 2.12 17.83 6.19
N PHE A 139 2.16 19.11 6.57
CA PHE A 139 0.97 19.87 6.90
C PHE A 139 0.30 20.39 5.63
N VAL A 140 -0.94 19.99 5.38
CA VAL A 140 -1.70 20.39 4.17
C VAL A 140 -2.15 21.83 4.17
N ASN A 141 -2.24 22.48 5.34
CA ASN A 141 -2.72 23.85 5.51
C ASN A 141 -1.60 24.91 5.36
N THR A 142 -0.38 24.51 5.02
CA THR A 142 0.76 25.44 4.87
C THR A 142 1.02 25.87 3.44
N LEU A 143 0.46 25.15 2.46
CA LEU A 143 0.57 25.52 1.06
C LEU A 143 -0.36 26.67 0.74
N ALA A 144 0.19 27.76 0.17
CA ALA A 144 -0.63 28.87 -0.28
C ALA A 144 -1.59 28.46 -1.40
N PRO A 145 -2.77 29.12 -1.55
CA PRO A 145 -3.76 28.78 -2.56
C PRO A 145 -3.27 28.77 -4.01
N ASP A 146 -2.28 29.58 -4.31
CA ASP A 146 -1.64 29.68 -5.63
C ASP A 146 -0.49 28.67 -5.81
N GLY A 147 -0.24 27.81 -4.82
CA GLY A 147 0.85 26.85 -4.81
C GLY A 147 2.22 27.46 -4.56
N SER A 148 2.33 28.71 -4.09
CA SER A 148 3.58 29.40 -3.86
C SER A 148 4.25 29.11 -2.51
N GLY A 149 3.50 28.56 -1.55
CA GLY A 149 4.03 28.14 -0.25
C GLY A 149 4.67 26.76 -0.30
N ALA A 150 5.60 26.47 0.60
CA ALA A 150 6.14 25.12 0.79
C ALA A 150 5.32 24.35 1.83
N TYR A 151 5.20 23.04 1.65
CA TYR A 151 4.70 22.16 2.71
C TYR A 151 5.69 22.13 3.87
N ILE A 152 5.18 22.31 5.09
CA ILE A 152 5.98 22.20 6.30
C ILE A 152 5.83 20.78 6.84
N THR A 153 6.94 20.11 7.08
CA THR A 153 6.96 18.80 7.73
C THR A 153 6.62 18.96 9.22
N PRO A 154 5.67 18.20 9.76
CA PRO A 154 5.34 18.24 11.19
C PRO A 154 6.54 17.94 12.07
N ALA A 155 6.79 18.78 13.07
CA ALA A 155 7.82 18.55 14.08
C ALA A 155 7.27 17.69 15.24
N GLY A 156 8.15 17.00 15.95
CA GLY A 156 7.83 16.32 17.20
C GLY A 156 8.03 14.81 17.22
N PHE A 157 7.88 14.16 16.07
CA PHE A 157 8.24 12.75 15.89
C PHE A 157 9.18 12.64 14.68
N PRO A 158 10.50 12.90 14.85
CA PRO A 158 11.44 12.95 13.73
C PRO A 158 11.42 11.69 12.85
N PHE A 159 11.16 10.54 13.47
CA PHE A 159 11.08 9.29 12.75
C PHE A 159 9.82 9.20 11.89
N TYR A 160 8.65 9.58 12.42
CA TYR A 160 7.37 9.37 11.76
C TYR A 160 7.00 10.47 10.75
N PHE A 161 7.48 11.68 10.93
CA PHE A 161 7.04 12.80 10.09
C PHE A 161 8.18 13.45 9.31
N TYR A 162 9.32 13.62 9.96
CA TYR A 162 10.51 14.24 9.37
C TYR A 162 11.40 13.23 8.65
N GLY A 163 11.27 11.96 8.98
CA GLY A 163 12.03 10.89 8.37
C GLY A 163 11.62 10.64 6.92
N SER A 164 12.42 9.81 6.28
CA SER A 164 12.19 9.34 4.92
C SER A 164 12.32 7.83 4.93
N ALA A 165 11.27 7.13 5.37
CA ALA A 165 11.22 5.69 5.33
C ALA A 165 11.13 5.19 3.88
N VAL A 166 11.79 4.09 3.57
CA VAL A 166 11.87 3.57 2.19
C VAL A 166 10.50 3.17 1.66
N GLY A 167 9.60 2.67 2.52
CA GLY A 167 8.21 2.38 2.15
C GLY A 167 7.50 3.61 1.59
N ASP A 168 7.51 4.75 2.31
CA ASP A 168 6.90 6.00 1.83
C ASP A 168 7.48 6.46 0.48
N GLN A 169 8.81 6.29 0.31
CA GLN A 169 9.49 6.64 -0.94
C GLN A 169 9.01 5.76 -2.10
N ALA A 170 8.91 4.46 -1.86
CA ALA A 170 8.48 3.48 -2.86
C ALA A 170 7.00 3.66 -3.22
N TRP A 171 6.11 3.89 -2.24
CA TRP A 171 4.69 4.15 -2.49
C TRP A 171 4.45 5.43 -3.29
N ALA A 172 5.11 6.53 -2.94
CA ALA A 172 5.07 7.75 -3.76
C ALA A 172 5.58 7.48 -5.18
N GLY A 173 6.66 6.71 -5.29
CA GLY A 173 7.24 6.32 -6.58
C GLY A 173 6.30 5.45 -7.42
N MET A 174 5.63 4.46 -6.82
CA MET A 174 4.63 3.61 -7.49
C MET A 174 3.45 4.44 -7.99
N ALA A 175 2.85 5.27 -7.14
CA ALA A 175 1.73 6.14 -7.53
C ALA A 175 2.10 7.08 -8.69
N LEU A 176 3.29 7.68 -8.66
CA LEU A 176 3.79 8.51 -9.77
C LEU A 176 4.04 7.69 -11.04
N ALA A 177 4.53 6.45 -10.93
CA ALA A 177 4.67 5.53 -12.06
C ALA A 177 3.32 5.14 -12.68
N GLN A 178 2.31 4.89 -11.84
CA GLN A 178 0.92 4.63 -12.28
C GLN A 178 0.32 5.86 -12.98
N LEU A 179 0.50 7.06 -12.42
CA LEU A 179 0.08 8.31 -13.07
C LEU A 179 0.76 8.49 -14.43
N TYR A 180 2.07 8.25 -14.53
CA TYR A 180 2.77 8.29 -15.81
C TYR A 180 2.18 7.27 -16.79
N ARG A 181 1.98 6.04 -16.35
CA ARG A 181 1.38 4.97 -17.19
C ARG A 181 0.00 5.36 -17.70
N ARG A 182 -0.78 6.07 -16.89
CA ARG A 182 -2.15 6.50 -17.23
C ARG A 182 -2.19 7.72 -18.12
N THR A 183 -1.35 8.73 -17.86
CA THR A 183 -1.45 10.07 -18.46
C THR A 183 -0.37 10.38 -19.48
N HIS A 184 0.72 9.61 -19.50
CA HIS A 184 1.94 9.84 -20.28
C HIS A 184 2.62 11.20 -20.00
N GLN A 185 2.29 11.87 -18.88
CA GLN A 185 2.91 13.14 -18.51
C GLN A 185 4.30 12.90 -17.89
N GLN A 186 5.34 13.39 -18.58
CA GLN A 186 6.74 13.13 -18.23
C GLN A 186 7.14 13.60 -16.83
N GLN A 187 6.46 14.58 -16.25
CA GLN A 187 6.74 15.09 -14.92
C GLN A 187 6.62 13.98 -13.83
N TYR A 188 5.64 13.08 -13.96
CA TYR A 188 5.44 11.99 -13.03
C TYR A 188 6.60 10.98 -13.08
N LEU A 189 7.01 10.57 -14.28
CA LEU A 189 8.18 9.69 -14.42
C LEU A 189 9.46 10.36 -13.91
N THR A 190 9.63 11.65 -14.17
CA THR A 190 10.80 12.40 -13.69
C THR A 190 10.86 12.42 -12.16
N ALA A 191 9.74 12.62 -11.48
CA ALA A 191 9.67 12.61 -10.02
C ALA A 191 9.86 11.19 -9.45
N ALA A 192 9.27 10.17 -10.09
CA ALA A 192 9.48 8.77 -9.74
C ALA A 192 10.97 8.37 -9.84
N LEU A 193 11.65 8.75 -10.92
CA LEU A 193 13.08 8.48 -11.08
C LEU A 193 13.95 9.21 -10.04
N LYS A 194 13.57 10.41 -9.60
CA LYS A 194 14.30 11.13 -8.55
C LYS A 194 14.24 10.37 -7.22
N VAL A 195 13.06 9.97 -6.78
CA VAL A 195 12.92 9.23 -5.51
C VAL A 195 13.55 7.84 -5.61
N ALA A 196 13.45 7.16 -6.74
CA ALA A 196 14.11 5.87 -6.96
C ALA A 196 15.63 5.98 -6.82
N ASN A 197 16.24 7.01 -7.44
CA ASN A 197 17.67 7.26 -7.30
C ASN A 197 18.07 7.61 -5.86
N TRP A 198 17.21 8.30 -5.12
CA TRP A 198 17.44 8.56 -3.69
C TRP A 198 17.46 7.25 -2.88
N ILE A 199 16.50 6.35 -3.10
CA ILE A 199 16.46 5.02 -2.45
C ILE A 199 17.79 4.30 -2.72
N VAL A 200 18.20 4.19 -3.99
CA VAL A 200 19.43 3.48 -4.37
C VAL A 200 20.67 4.11 -3.73
N ALA A 201 20.78 5.45 -3.73
CA ALA A 201 21.95 6.14 -3.23
C ALA A 201 22.10 6.08 -1.71
N ASN A 202 20.99 6.01 -0.96
CA ASN A 202 21.01 6.20 0.49
C ASN A 202 20.69 4.93 1.29
N THR A 203 20.09 3.92 0.68
CA THR A 203 19.55 2.76 1.41
C THR A 203 19.97 1.40 0.87
N TYR A 204 20.61 1.34 -0.32
CA TYR A 204 21.14 0.09 -0.87
C TYR A 204 22.13 -0.55 0.12
N ASN A 205 21.92 -1.82 0.45
CA ASN A 205 22.63 -2.50 1.51
C ASN A 205 22.99 -3.93 1.14
N THR A 206 24.21 -4.35 1.45
CA THR A 206 24.72 -5.70 1.15
C THR A 206 24.97 -6.54 2.40
N LEU A 207 24.69 -6.02 3.60
CA LEU A 207 24.85 -6.77 4.85
C LEU A 207 23.79 -7.88 4.94
N GLY A 208 24.18 -9.03 5.46
CA GLY A 208 23.30 -10.17 5.63
C GLY A 208 22.60 -10.55 4.33
N PRO A 209 21.26 -10.57 4.29
CA PRO A 209 20.48 -10.94 3.09
C PRO A 209 20.43 -9.86 2.00
N GLY A 210 21.15 -8.75 2.12
CA GLY A 210 21.09 -7.66 1.16
C GLY A 210 19.85 -6.77 1.34
N GLY A 211 19.31 -6.24 0.24
CA GLY A 211 18.11 -5.40 0.20
C GLY A 211 18.37 -3.93 0.50
N TYR A 212 17.33 -3.23 0.95
CA TYR A 212 17.36 -1.78 1.25
C TYR A 212 17.11 -1.55 2.74
N SER A 213 17.92 -0.69 3.36
CA SER A 213 17.76 -0.31 4.78
C SER A 213 16.47 0.50 4.98
N PHE A 214 16.04 0.67 6.24
CA PHE A 214 14.76 1.29 6.58
C PHE A 214 14.59 2.72 6.05
N GLY A 215 15.68 3.44 5.80
CA GLY A 215 15.66 4.82 5.33
C GLY A 215 16.47 5.76 6.21
N SER A 216 16.00 7.00 6.36
CA SER A 216 16.68 8.02 7.17
C SER A 216 15.73 8.63 8.20
N VAL A 217 16.33 9.11 9.29
CA VAL A 217 15.67 9.93 10.33
C VAL A 217 16.41 11.26 10.46
N ILE A 218 15.77 12.25 11.08
CA ILE A 218 16.37 13.52 11.38
C ILE A 218 16.80 13.54 12.84
N ASN A 219 18.10 13.72 13.08
CA ASN A 219 18.65 13.78 14.42
C ASN A 219 18.40 15.15 15.10
N GLN A 220 18.76 15.25 16.38
CA GLN A 220 18.63 16.47 17.18
C GLN A 220 19.38 17.70 16.63
N PHE A 221 20.27 17.52 15.66
CA PHE A 221 21.02 18.58 14.99
C PHE A 221 20.44 18.93 13.61
N ASN A 222 19.23 18.50 13.30
CA ASN A 222 18.57 18.66 12.00
C ASN A 222 19.36 18.03 10.83
N GLN A 223 20.11 16.95 11.10
CA GLN A 223 20.86 16.23 10.07
C GLN A 223 20.11 14.95 9.71
N SER A 224 20.06 14.63 8.43
CA SER A 224 19.60 13.33 7.96
C SER A 224 20.65 12.27 8.25
N VAL A 225 20.28 11.25 9.01
CA VAL A 225 21.13 10.12 9.36
C VAL A 225 20.41 8.82 9.04
N PRO A 226 21.12 7.71 8.78
CA PRO A 226 20.48 6.41 8.60
C PRO A 226 19.56 6.06 9.78
N SER A 227 18.40 5.48 9.48
CA SER A 227 17.50 4.98 10.52
C SER A 227 18.18 3.87 11.33
N PRO A 228 17.99 3.83 12.65
CA PRO A 228 18.48 2.73 13.49
C PRO A 228 17.68 1.43 13.30
N ASN A 229 16.55 1.49 12.63
CA ASN A 229 15.68 0.34 12.39
C ASN A 229 16.22 -0.49 11.23
N GLY A 230 16.69 -1.65 11.40
CA GLY A 230 17.28 -2.55 10.43
C GLY A 230 16.78 -2.45 8.98
N LYS A 231 16.13 -3.49 8.50
CA LYS A 231 15.46 -3.54 7.18
C LYS A 231 14.05 -4.07 7.37
N SER A 232 13.07 -3.42 6.73
CA SER A 232 11.69 -3.90 6.71
C SER A 232 11.44 -4.81 5.52
N THR A 233 10.72 -5.90 5.74
CA THR A 233 10.23 -6.77 4.65
C THR A 233 9.23 -6.01 3.79
N GLU A 234 8.26 -5.32 4.41
CA GLU A 234 7.29 -4.43 3.76
C GLU A 234 7.99 -3.46 2.80
N HIS A 235 8.93 -2.64 3.30
CA HIS A 235 9.62 -1.65 2.47
C HIS A 235 10.41 -2.26 1.31
N ASN A 236 10.90 -3.50 1.45
CA ASN A 236 11.59 -4.17 0.36
C ASN A 236 10.59 -4.78 -0.64
N ILE A 237 9.38 -5.19 -0.23
CA ILE A 237 8.28 -5.55 -1.13
C ILE A 237 7.91 -4.34 -2.00
N ASP A 238 7.72 -3.17 -1.39
CA ASP A 238 7.40 -1.92 -2.07
C ASP A 238 8.48 -1.53 -3.06
N THR A 239 9.75 -1.61 -2.63
CA THR A 239 10.91 -1.28 -3.48
C THR A 239 11.03 -2.24 -4.67
N TYR A 240 10.78 -3.54 -4.45
CA TYR A 240 10.73 -4.53 -5.53
C TYR A 240 9.67 -4.18 -6.57
N ALA A 241 8.45 -3.90 -6.13
CA ALA A 241 7.35 -3.54 -7.01
C ALA A 241 7.66 -2.24 -7.77
N PHE A 242 8.08 -1.20 -7.06
CA PHE A 242 8.42 0.09 -7.65
C PHE A 242 9.52 -0.03 -8.72
N PHE A 243 10.63 -0.70 -8.41
CA PHE A 243 11.73 -0.84 -9.38
C PHE A 243 11.39 -1.77 -10.53
N SER A 244 10.49 -2.74 -10.32
CA SER A 244 9.91 -3.55 -11.39
C SER A 244 9.07 -2.70 -12.35
N MET A 245 8.26 -1.78 -11.84
CA MET A 245 7.53 -0.80 -12.66
C MET A 245 8.47 0.10 -13.47
N LEU A 246 9.55 0.59 -12.85
CA LEU A 246 10.55 1.40 -13.57
C LEU A 246 11.28 0.59 -14.63
N ALA A 247 11.59 -0.69 -14.38
CA ALA A 247 12.18 -1.57 -15.39
C ALA A 247 11.27 -1.71 -16.60
N GLU A 248 9.96 -1.86 -16.39
CA GLU A 248 8.97 -1.93 -17.49
C GLU A 248 8.88 -0.59 -18.25
N ILE A 249 8.64 0.52 -17.54
CA ILE A 249 8.44 1.85 -18.14
C ILE A 249 9.65 2.31 -18.94
N THR A 250 10.87 2.04 -18.42
CA THR A 250 12.11 2.53 -19.03
C THR A 250 12.78 1.50 -19.95
N HIS A 251 12.09 0.39 -20.26
CA HIS A 251 12.67 -0.75 -21.00
C HIS A 251 13.99 -1.23 -20.38
N ASN A 252 13.98 -1.41 -19.09
CA ASN A 252 15.11 -1.77 -18.25
C ASN A 252 16.27 -0.75 -18.28
N GLY A 253 15.93 0.52 -18.27
CA GLY A 253 16.89 1.61 -18.12
C GLY A 253 17.67 1.53 -16.81
N ASN A 254 18.65 2.41 -16.64
CA ASN A 254 19.56 2.42 -15.51
C ASN A 254 19.25 3.54 -14.52
N ALA A 255 19.50 3.25 -13.25
CA ALA A 255 19.62 4.24 -12.19
C ALA A 255 20.88 5.11 -12.37
N ALA A 256 21.00 6.18 -11.60
CA ALA A 256 22.13 7.12 -11.68
C ALA A 256 23.50 6.45 -11.39
N ASN A 257 23.51 5.35 -10.63
CA ASN A 257 24.72 4.56 -10.35
C ASN A 257 25.09 3.57 -11.49
N GLY A 258 24.32 3.54 -12.57
CA GLY A 258 24.56 2.67 -13.73
C GLY A 258 23.95 1.25 -13.61
N ALA A 259 23.37 0.88 -12.48
CA ALA A 259 22.68 -0.40 -12.32
C ALA A 259 21.31 -0.37 -13.02
N SER A 260 20.91 -1.48 -13.64
CA SER A 260 19.59 -1.59 -14.27
C SER A 260 18.47 -1.69 -13.23
N TRP A 261 17.29 -1.15 -13.55
CA TRP A 261 16.15 -1.20 -12.63
C TRP A 261 15.75 -2.64 -12.29
N SER A 262 15.86 -3.58 -13.24
CA SER A 262 15.57 -5.00 -12.95
C SER A 262 16.57 -5.62 -11.98
N SER A 263 17.86 -5.26 -12.02
CA SER A 263 18.85 -5.76 -11.06
C SER A 263 18.63 -5.17 -9.66
N LEU A 264 18.19 -3.92 -9.60
CA LEU A 264 17.85 -3.25 -8.33
C LEU A 264 16.56 -3.81 -7.72
N ALA A 265 15.57 -4.13 -8.54
CA ALA A 265 14.37 -4.86 -8.11
C ALA A 265 14.73 -6.26 -7.58
N GLN A 266 15.60 -7.01 -8.30
CA GLN A 266 16.04 -8.31 -7.85
C GLN A 266 16.75 -8.27 -6.49
N HIS A 267 17.53 -7.22 -6.22
CA HIS A 267 18.20 -7.03 -4.94
C HIS A 267 17.20 -6.86 -3.76
N ALA A 268 16.07 -6.17 -3.99
CA ALA A 268 14.98 -6.10 -3.02
C ALA A 268 14.28 -7.45 -2.85
N LEU A 269 14.00 -8.14 -3.97
CA LEU A 269 13.36 -9.44 -3.97
C LEU A 269 14.18 -10.50 -3.22
N ASP A 270 15.50 -10.51 -3.40
CA ASP A 270 16.40 -11.46 -2.71
C ASP A 270 16.28 -11.31 -1.19
N PHE A 271 16.17 -10.07 -0.70
CA PHE A 271 15.89 -9.81 0.72
C PHE A 271 14.51 -10.32 1.13
N VAL A 272 13.46 -9.99 0.39
CA VAL A 272 12.09 -10.43 0.70
C VAL A 272 12.04 -11.96 0.81
N LEU A 273 12.62 -12.67 -0.16
CA LEU A 273 12.65 -14.13 -0.15
C LEU A 273 13.45 -14.72 1.02
N ALA A 274 14.49 -14.01 1.48
CA ALA A 274 15.25 -14.42 2.66
C ALA A 274 14.46 -14.25 3.97
N MET A 275 13.41 -13.42 3.98
CA MET A 275 12.51 -13.24 5.14
C MET A 275 11.38 -14.28 5.17
N TYR A 276 11.23 -15.14 4.16
CA TYR A 276 10.21 -16.17 4.17
C TYR A 276 10.55 -17.31 5.12
N ASN A 277 9.60 -17.67 5.99
CA ASN A 277 9.68 -18.84 6.86
C ASN A 277 8.88 -20.00 6.21
N PRO A 278 9.52 -20.95 5.53
CA PRO A 278 8.79 -22.01 4.83
C PRO A 278 8.11 -23.01 5.78
N ALA A 279 8.59 -23.15 7.00
CA ALA A 279 7.96 -24.03 7.99
C ALA A 279 6.71 -23.40 8.61
N GLY A 280 6.70 -22.09 8.76
CA GLY A 280 5.56 -21.33 9.30
C GLY A 280 4.59 -20.84 8.23
N GLY A 281 5.03 -20.72 6.98
CA GLY A 281 4.21 -20.22 5.89
C GLY A 281 3.95 -18.72 5.91
N TYR A 282 4.89 -17.92 6.44
CA TYR A 282 4.78 -16.48 6.59
C TYR A 282 6.11 -15.76 6.35
N PHE A 283 6.06 -14.45 6.15
CA PHE A 283 7.24 -13.59 6.11
C PHE A 283 7.48 -12.93 7.47
N TYR A 284 8.74 -12.88 7.90
CA TYR A 284 9.17 -12.09 9.05
C TYR A 284 9.09 -10.59 8.76
N THR A 285 8.99 -9.77 9.83
CA THR A 285 8.92 -8.31 9.73
C THR A 285 10.16 -7.67 9.10
N GLY A 286 11.32 -8.32 9.18
CA GLY A 286 12.58 -7.81 8.65
C GLY A 286 13.79 -8.20 9.49
N THR A 287 14.76 -7.30 9.64
CA THR A 287 15.94 -7.49 10.48
C THR A 287 15.96 -6.53 11.67
N LEU A 288 16.70 -6.90 12.70
CA LEU A 288 17.05 -5.99 13.79
C LEU A 288 17.96 -4.84 13.29
N GLY A 289 18.27 -3.89 14.15
CA GLY A 289 19.11 -2.73 13.84
C GLY A 289 20.52 -3.04 13.34
N ASP A 290 21.02 -4.27 13.55
CA ASP A 290 22.28 -4.77 12.99
C ASP A 290 22.19 -5.05 11.47
N GLN A 291 20.99 -5.02 10.89
CA GLN A 291 20.69 -5.25 9.46
C GLN A 291 21.00 -6.66 8.96
N VAL A 292 21.23 -7.61 9.86
CA VAL A 292 21.61 -8.99 9.56
C VAL A 292 20.69 -10.00 10.26
N THR A 293 20.46 -9.81 11.56
CA THR A 293 19.67 -10.74 12.38
C THR A 293 18.19 -10.58 12.07
N ILE A 294 17.52 -11.67 11.70
CA ILE A 294 16.07 -11.67 11.46
C ILE A 294 15.34 -11.23 12.75
N ASN A 295 14.41 -10.29 12.60
CA ASN A 295 13.48 -9.91 13.65
C ASN A 295 12.25 -10.85 13.61
N PRO A 296 12.08 -11.75 14.58
CA PRO A 296 11.01 -12.75 14.53
C PRO A 296 9.66 -12.24 15.04
N PHE A 297 9.58 -11.03 15.59
CA PHE A 297 8.37 -10.49 16.24
C PHE A 297 8.39 -8.95 16.28
N PRO A 298 7.22 -8.30 16.12
CA PRO A 298 5.92 -8.88 15.75
C PRO A 298 5.90 -9.32 14.28
N ILE A 299 4.89 -10.10 13.87
CA ILE A 299 4.67 -10.49 12.48
C ILE A 299 3.51 -9.66 11.92
N PRO A 300 3.77 -8.71 11.01
CA PRO A 300 2.76 -7.82 10.47
C PRO A 300 1.96 -8.46 9.33
N GLU A 301 0.76 -7.97 9.13
CA GLU A 301 -0.16 -8.41 8.10
C GLU A 301 0.33 -8.04 6.70
N ASP A 302 0.76 -6.80 6.50
CA ASP A 302 1.20 -6.26 5.22
C ASP A 302 2.30 -7.11 4.56
N CYS A 303 3.27 -7.60 5.34
CA CYS A 303 4.28 -8.52 4.83
C CYS A 303 3.69 -9.79 4.21
N GLN A 304 2.49 -10.21 4.63
CA GLN A 304 1.85 -11.42 4.15
C GLN A 304 1.09 -11.19 2.85
N ASP A 305 0.18 -10.24 2.87
CA ASP A 305 -0.72 -9.99 1.75
C ASP A 305 -0.03 -9.20 0.63
N TRP A 306 0.81 -8.22 0.97
CA TRP A 306 1.57 -7.45 -0.02
C TRP A 306 2.65 -8.26 -0.71
N SER A 307 3.29 -9.23 -0.02
CA SER A 307 4.21 -10.13 -0.71
C SER A 307 3.51 -10.92 -1.81
N TYR A 308 2.28 -11.39 -1.56
CA TYR A 308 1.52 -12.08 -2.60
C TYR A 308 1.08 -11.15 -3.72
N LEU A 309 0.61 -9.93 -3.41
CA LEU A 309 0.22 -8.92 -4.40
C LEU A 309 1.40 -8.51 -5.30
N ALA A 310 2.58 -8.35 -4.72
CA ALA A 310 3.78 -7.97 -5.47
C ALA A 310 4.34 -9.12 -6.32
N LEU A 311 4.38 -10.34 -5.77
CA LEU A 311 5.01 -11.49 -6.43
C LEU A 311 4.07 -12.24 -7.38
N LEU A 312 2.77 -12.26 -7.12
CA LEU A 312 1.75 -13.07 -7.81
C LEU A 312 2.19 -14.53 -8.00
N ASN A 313 2.86 -15.09 -6.98
CA ASN A 313 3.47 -16.40 -7.03
C ASN A 313 2.79 -17.36 -6.04
N ASN A 314 2.16 -18.41 -6.56
CA ASN A 314 1.42 -19.39 -5.77
C ASN A 314 2.27 -20.12 -4.71
N ASN A 315 3.60 -20.12 -4.83
CA ASN A 315 4.47 -20.67 -3.78
C ASN A 315 4.37 -19.90 -2.46
N TYR A 316 3.85 -18.67 -2.48
CA TYR A 316 3.65 -17.81 -1.32
C TYR A 316 2.16 -17.55 -1.03
N ALA A 317 1.24 -18.23 -1.72
CA ALA A 317 -0.20 -18.05 -1.51
C ALA A 317 -0.67 -18.44 -0.10
N ASN A 318 0.09 -19.28 0.59
CA ASN A 318 -0.17 -19.70 1.97
C ASN A 318 0.07 -18.59 3.00
N THR A 319 0.75 -17.50 2.66
CA THR A 319 0.90 -16.34 3.55
C THR A 319 -0.43 -15.64 3.82
N ILE A 320 -1.32 -15.60 2.82
CA ILE A 320 -2.70 -15.12 2.98
C ILE A 320 -3.45 -16.01 3.99
N ASP A 321 -3.34 -17.35 3.85
CA ASP A 321 -3.99 -18.28 4.78
C ASP A 321 -3.43 -18.14 6.20
N TRP A 322 -2.12 -17.86 6.32
CA TRP A 322 -1.48 -17.59 7.60
C TRP A 322 -2.04 -16.31 8.25
N ALA A 323 -2.16 -15.20 7.49
CA ALA A 323 -2.73 -13.95 7.99
C ALA A 323 -4.18 -14.15 8.47
N LEU A 324 -5.02 -14.80 7.65
CA LEU A 324 -6.39 -15.13 8.02
C LEU A 324 -6.49 -16.01 9.28
N ALA A 325 -5.57 -16.93 9.49
CA ALA A 325 -5.59 -17.84 10.64
C ALA A 325 -5.04 -17.22 11.92
N ASN A 326 -4.10 -16.26 11.83
CA ASN A 326 -3.35 -15.77 12.99
C ASN A 326 -3.63 -14.30 13.34
N LEU A 327 -4.21 -13.51 12.40
CA LEU A 327 -4.45 -12.09 12.60
C LEU A 327 -5.93 -11.70 12.54
N GLN A 328 -6.83 -12.64 12.25
CA GLN A 328 -8.27 -12.36 12.24
C GLN A 328 -8.78 -12.16 13.67
N THR A 329 -9.60 -11.13 13.87
CA THR A 329 -10.25 -10.80 15.13
C THR A 329 -11.68 -10.33 14.92
N THR A 330 -12.44 -10.17 16.01
CA THR A 330 -13.80 -9.62 15.98
C THR A 330 -13.99 -8.63 17.12
N ASP A 331 -14.22 -7.38 16.76
CA ASP A 331 -14.58 -6.32 17.71
C ASP A 331 -16.09 -6.35 17.98
N THR A 332 -16.44 -6.16 19.24
CA THR A 332 -17.84 -6.11 19.72
C THR A 332 -17.93 -5.14 20.90
N ALA A 333 -19.10 -4.57 21.14
CA ALA A 333 -19.32 -3.70 22.30
C ALA A 333 -19.05 -4.38 23.68
N ALA A 334 -18.88 -5.69 23.72
CA ALA A 334 -18.50 -6.42 24.93
C ALA A 334 -16.96 -6.51 25.13
N SER A 335 -16.16 -6.14 24.14
CA SER A 335 -14.70 -6.10 24.25
C SER A 335 -14.25 -5.00 25.22
N PRO A 336 -13.20 -5.21 26.02
CA PRO A 336 -12.88 -4.35 27.16
C PRO A 336 -12.67 -2.87 26.85
N HIS A 337 -12.17 -2.56 25.67
CA HIS A 337 -11.82 -1.20 25.24
C HIS A 337 -12.43 -0.86 23.88
N SER A 338 -13.50 -1.58 23.50
CA SER A 338 -14.19 -1.37 22.24
C SER A 338 -14.83 0.02 22.17
N SER A 339 -14.71 0.64 21.00
CA SER A 339 -15.44 1.86 20.66
C SER A 339 -16.85 1.59 20.11
N LEU A 340 -17.21 0.34 19.84
CA LEU A 340 -18.55 -0.08 19.46
C LEU A 340 -19.50 0.07 20.64
N THR A 341 -20.69 0.60 20.41
CA THR A 341 -21.71 0.83 21.44
C THR A 341 -23.01 0.06 21.18
N GLY A 342 -23.19 -0.46 19.99
CA GLY A 342 -24.38 -1.16 19.52
C GLY A 342 -24.30 -2.67 19.65
N SER A 343 -25.12 -3.38 18.89
CA SER A 343 -25.12 -4.83 18.79
C SER A 343 -24.23 -5.37 17.66
N GLU A 344 -23.65 -4.47 16.89
CA GLU A 344 -22.87 -4.79 15.70
C GLU A 344 -21.56 -5.50 16.09
N LYS A 345 -21.13 -6.36 15.21
CA LYS A 345 -19.87 -7.08 15.30
C LYS A 345 -19.10 -6.82 14.01
N ILE A 346 -17.85 -6.46 14.16
CA ILE A 346 -16.97 -6.21 13.01
C ILE A 346 -15.82 -7.20 13.08
N THR A 347 -15.71 -8.03 12.07
CA THR A 347 -14.63 -9.02 11.93
C THR A 347 -13.71 -8.61 10.79
N GLY A 348 -12.43 -8.67 11.03
CA GLY A 348 -11.38 -8.37 10.05
C GLY A 348 -10.02 -8.75 10.59
N ILE A 349 -8.99 -8.07 10.13
CA ILE A 349 -7.59 -8.36 10.42
C ILE A 349 -7.03 -7.30 11.38
N VAL A 350 -6.14 -7.69 12.29
CA VAL A 350 -5.32 -6.76 13.10
C VAL A 350 -4.02 -6.42 12.36
N PHE A 351 -3.32 -5.38 12.84
CA PHE A 351 -2.08 -4.91 12.23
C PHE A 351 -0.97 -5.97 12.27
N ASP A 352 -0.76 -6.59 13.42
CA ASP A 352 0.24 -7.64 13.61
C ASP A 352 -0.08 -8.57 14.80
N THR A 353 0.83 -9.50 15.07
CA THR A 353 0.67 -10.44 16.18
C THR A 353 0.76 -9.79 17.56
N ALA A 354 1.38 -8.62 17.72
CA ALA A 354 1.42 -7.89 18.98
C ALA A 354 0.09 -7.20 19.27
N SER A 355 -0.65 -6.79 18.24
CA SER A 355 -1.98 -6.17 18.37
C SER A 355 -2.99 -7.07 19.10
N LEU A 356 -2.80 -8.38 19.06
CA LEU A 356 -3.66 -9.37 19.75
C LEU A 356 -3.33 -9.49 21.25
N SER A 357 -2.36 -8.72 21.77
CA SER A 357 -1.97 -8.79 23.18
C SER A 357 -3.08 -8.30 24.09
N THR A 358 -3.50 -9.14 25.04
CA THR A 358 -4.48 -8.77 26.06
C THR A 358 -3.90 -7.93 27.21
N ASN A 359 -2.60 -7.66 27.18
CA ASN A 359 -1.91 -6.84 28.17
C ASN A 359 -0.73 -6.08 27.52
N PRO A 360 -1.03 -5.13 26.59
CA PRO A 360 0.00 -4.34 25.96
C PRO A 360 0.62 -3.38 26.97
N ALA A 361 1.92 -3.54 27.26
CA ALA A 361 2.60 -2.77 28.29
C ALA A 361 2.68 -1.26 27.95
N ALA A 362 2.80 -0.93 26.67
CA ALA A 362 2.89 0.46 26.20
C ALA A 362 1.53 1.16 26.15
N TYR A 363 0.47 0.42 25.80
CA TYR A 363 -0.87 0.97 25.57
C TYR A 363 -1.95 0.14 26.28
N PRO A 364 -2.04 0.20 27.62
CA PRO A 364 -2.95 -0.63 28.40
C PRO A 364 -4.44 -0.39 28.12
N PHE A 365 -4.76 0.66 27.35
CA PHE A 365 -6.11 1.01 26.88
C PHE A 365 -6.39 0.51 25.46
N ALA A 366 -5.42 -0.16 24.81
CA ALA A 366 -5.66 -0.74 23.50
C ALA A 366 -6.59 -1.95 23.58
N ASP A 367 -7.43 -2.10 22.57
CA ASP A 367 -8.34 -3.24 22.44
C ASP A 367 -7.68 -4.33 21.59
N PRO A 368 -7.39 -5.51 22.15
CA PRO A 368 -6.79 -6.61 21.39
C PRO A 368 -7.74 -7.21 20.36
N THR A 369 -9.00 -6.80 20.34
CA THR A 369 -9.99 -7.24 19.36
C THR A 369 -10.31 -6.17 18.30
N ALA A 370 -9.64 -5.00 18.38
CA ALA A 370 -9.78 -3.94 17.38
C ALA A 370 -9.44 -4.47 15.97
N VAL A 371 -10.24 -4.06 14.98
CA VAL A 371 -10.04 -4.44 13.58
C VAL A 371 -9.34 -3.31 12.84
N TRP A 372 -8.27 -3.62 12.15
CA TRP A 372 -7.60 -2.73 11.21
C TRP A 372 -8.28 -2.81 9.84
N LEU A 373 -9.00 -1.76 9.45
CA LEU A 373 -9.83 -1.80 8.25
C LEU A 373 -9.00 -1.75 6.96
N GLU A 374 -7.83 -1.13 7.01
CA GLU A 374 -6.89 -1.13 5.89
C GLU A 374 -6.33 -2.54 5.64
N GLY A 375 -5.79 -3.23 6.65
CA GLY A 375 -5.29 -4.61 6.52
C GLY A 375 -6.39 -5.60 6.14
N THR A 376 -7.63 -5.37 6.61
CA THR A 376 -8.78 -6.15 6.14
C THR A 376 -8.98 -5.98 4.62
N ALA A 377 -8.78 -4.78 4.09
CA ALA A 377 -8.87 -4.52 2.65
C ALA A 377 -7.65 -5.06 1.88
N HIS A 378 -6.46 -5.11 2.48
CA HIS A 378 -5.29 -5.81 1.90
C HIS A 378 -5.61 -7.28 1.66
N SER A 379 -6.18 -7.95 2.67
CA SER A 379 -6.61 -9.35 2.54
C SER A 379 -7.67 -9.55 1.46
N VAL A 380 -8.62 -8.62 1.32
CA VAL A 380 -9.60 -8.65 0.21
C VAL A 380 -8.88 -8.58 -1.15
N ALA A 381 -7.94 -7.63 -1.32
CA ALA A 381 -7.19 -7.49 -2.56
C ALA A 381 -6.33 -8.73 -2.87
N ALA A 382 -5.63 -9.28 -1.87
CA ALA A 382 -4.79 -10.47 -2.00
C ALA A 382 -5.61 -11.73 -2.34
N LEU A 383 -6.77 -11.91 -1.69
CA LEU A 383 -7.68 -13.01 -2.01
C LEU A 383 -8.21 -12.92 -3.44
N ILE A 384 -8.60 -11.73 -3.90
CA ILE A 384 -9.04 -11.53 -5.29
C ILE A 384 -7.88 -11.82 -6.26
N ALA A 385 -6.68 -11.35 -5.98
CA ALA A 385 -5.50 -11.64 -6.79
C ALA A 385 -5.24 -13.16 -6.85
N ARG A 386 -5.35 -13.87 -5.71
CA ARG A 386 -5.22 -15.34 -5.64
C ARG A 386 -6.29 -16.06 -6.46
N ILE A 387 -7.54 -15.60 -6.41
CA ILE A 387 -8.65 -16.12 -7.22
C ILE A 387 -8.34 -15.97 -8.72
N MET A 388 -7.74 -14.85 -9.11
CA MET A 388 -7.44 -14.55 -10.51
C MET A 388 -6.24 -15.34 -11.04
N VAL A 389 -5.19 -15.50 -10.24
CA VAL A 389 -3.98 -16.27 -10.60
C VAL A 389 -4.25 -17.78 -10.54
N GLY A 390 -4.93 -18.25 -9.49
CA GLY A 390 -5.19 -19.65 -9.20
C GLY A 390 -6.46 -20.20 -9.84
N ARG A 391 -6.75 -19.90 -11.12
CA ARG A 391 -7.95 -20.40 -11.83
C ARG A 391 -8.07 -21.92 -11.73
N GLY A 392 -9.15 -22.38 -11.10
CA GLY A 392 -9.41 -23.80 -10.89
C GLY A 392 -8.97 -24.36 -9.54
N SER A 393 -8.42 -23.52 -8.65
CA SER A 393 -8.08 -23.94 -7.28
C SER A 393 -9.34 -24.31 -6.48
N PRO A 394 -9.31 -25.39 -5.68
CA PRO A 394 -10.41 -25.74 -4.74
C PRO A 394 -10.68 -24.64 -3.69
N SER A 395 -9.67 -23.82 -3.35
CA SER A 395 -9.81 -22.73 -2.37
C SER A 395 -10.65 -21.56 -2.88
N ARG A 396 -10.87 -21.44 -4.19
CA ARG A 396 -11.55 -20.29 -4.82
C ARG A 396 -12.90 -19.94 -4.20
N PHE A 397 -13.71 -20.93 -3.88
CA PHE A 397 -15.03 -20.67 -3.28
C PHE A 397 -14.90 -20.11 -1.86
N LYS A 398 -13.99 -20.67 -1.06
CA LYS A 398 -13.68 -20.18 0.28
C LYS A 398 -13.13 -18.75 0.22
N ASP A 399 -12.25 -18.46 -0.74
CA ASP A 399 -11.70 -17.13 -0.94
C ASP A 399 -12.79 -16.11 -1.28
N LEU A 400 -13.74 -16.47 -2.16
CA LEU A 400 -14.89 -15.61 -2.48
C LEU A 400 -15.79 -15.36 -1.28
N GLU A 401 -16.08 -16.39 -0.49
CA GLU A 401 -16.86 -16.27 0.76
C GLU A 401 -16.14 -15.35 1.76
N THR A 402 -14.83 -15.46 1.89
CA THR A 402 -14.02 -14.58 2.78
C THR A 402 -14.01 -13.15 2.27
N VAL A 403 -13.86 -12.92 0.96
CA VAL A 403 -13.95 -11.58 0.35
C VAL A 403 -15.31 -10.95 0.65
N GLU A 404 -16.42 -11.67 0.39
CA GLU A 404 -17.77 -11.18 0.68
C GLU A 404 -17.95 -10.87 2.16
N PHE A 405 -17.47 -11.74 3.03
CA PHE A 405 -17.53 -11.55 4.47
C PHE A 405 -16.80 -10.31 4.94
N PHE A 406 -15.55 -10.07 4.50
CA PHE A 406 -14.77 -8.89 4.88
C PHE A 406 -15.32 -7.59 4.28
N VAL A 407 -15.82 -7.64 3.03
CA VAL A 407 -16.48 -6.48 2.42
C VAL A 407 -17.73 -6.09 3.24
N ASN A 408 -18.57 -7.05 3.63
CA ASN A 408 -19.76 -6.79 4.47
C ASN A 408 -19.39 -6.17 5.84
N ASN A 409 -18.32 -6.66 6.46
CA ASN A 409 -17.83 -6.10 7.72
C ASN A 409 -17.28 -4.67 7.55
N SER A 410 -16.59 -4.39 6.44
CA SER A 410 -16.13 -3.04 6.11
C SER A 410 -17.28 -2.08 5.82
N GLU A 411 -18.36 -2.51 5.12
CA GLU A 411 -19.59 -1.74 4.91
C GLU A 411 -20.31 -1.44 6.23
N THR A 412 -20.32 -2.40 7.14
CA THR A 412 -20.86 -2.20 8.51
C THR A 412 -20.01 -1.15 9.24
N ALA A 413 -18.69 -1.27 9.23
CA ALA A 413 -17.80 -0.29 9.85
C ALA A 413 -17.97 1.11 9.23
N GLN A 414 -18.15 1.20 7.92
CA GLN A 414 -18.41 2.47 7.23
C GLN A 414 -19.69 3.17 7.75
N SER A 415 -20.72 2.41 8.09
CA SER A 415 -21.97 2.95 8.61
C SER A 415 -21.94 3.28 10.10
N GLU A 416 -21.18 2.55 10.89
CA GLU A 416 -21.18 2.65 12.35
C GLU A 416 -20.22 3.72 12.88
N PHE A 417 -19.14 4.01 12.16
CA PHE A 417 -18.09 4.92 12.62
C PHE A 417 -18.11 6.28 11.91
N GLY A 418 -17.34 7.23 12.43
CA GLY A 418 -17.09 8.54 11.82
C GLY A 418 -18.13 9.60 12.12
N ALA A 419 -19.20 9.28 12.86
CA ALA A 419 -20.22 10.28 13.21
C ALA A 419 -19.61 11.44 14.03
N GLY A 420 -19.88 12.69 13.58
CA GLY A 420 -19.39 13.90 14.23
C GLY A 420 -17.93 14.24 13.98
N GLN A 421 -17.23 13.48 13.13
CA GLN A 421 -15.86 13.81 12.74
C GLN A 421 -15.82 14.93 11.68
N THR A 422 -14.71 15.64 11.66
CA THR A 422 -14.53 16.84 10.84
C THR A 422 -13.22 16.79 10.06
N VAL A 423 -13.14 17.58 8.99
CA VAL A 423 -11.91 17.91 8.27
C VAL A 423 -11.86 19.43 8.06
N ASN A 424 -10.76 20.07 8.43
CA ASN A 424 -10.63 21.53 8.41
C ASN A 424 -11.83 22.24 9.10
N GLY A 425 -12.29 21.66 10.21
CA GLY A 425 -13.45 22.14 10.97
C GLY A 425 -14.81 21.91 10.32
N MET A 426 -14.89 21.33 9.12
CA MET A 426 -16.14 21.04 8.42
C MET A 426 -16.60 19.61 8.70
N PRO A 427 -17.90 19.37 8.98
CA PRO A 427 -18.40 18.02 9.20
C PRO A 427 -18.16 17.09 8.01
N ILE A 428 -17.70 15.87 8.28
CA ILE A 428 -17.65 14.80 7.30
C ILE A 428 -19.00 14.07 7.34
N PRO A 429 -19.67 13.84 6.20
CA PRO A 429 -20.95 13.12 6.17
C PRO A 429 -20.78 11.69 6.71
N VAL A 430 -21.74 11.26 7.52
CA VAL A 430 -21.74 9.93 8.15
C VAL A 430 -21.83 8.83 7.07
N GLY A 431 -21.03 7.80 7.24
CA GLY A 431 -21.04 6.63 6.36
C GLY A 431 -20.31 6.81 5.04
N GLU A 432 -19.51 7.87 4.88
CA GLU A 432 -18.72 8.06 3.64
C GLU A 432 -17.36 7.39 3.70
N GLY A 433 -16.59 7.51 4.78
CA GLY A 433 -15.24 6.94 4.91
C GLY A 433 -15.17 5.76 5.87
N LEU A 434 -14.01 5.10 5.89
CA LEU A 434 -13.65 4.12 6.90
C LEU A 434 -12.69 4.73 7.92
N VAL A 435 -12.82 4.29 9.18
CA VAL A 435 -11.84 4.60 10.23
C VAL A 435 -10.59 3.74 10.06
N ALA A 436 -9.45 4.17 10.64
CA ALA A 436 -8.22 3.39 10.58
C ALA A 436 -8.39 2.04 11.30
N SER A 437 -8.95 2.05 12.52
CA SER A 437 -9.32 0.84 13.26
C SER A 437 -10.64 1.04 14.01
N THR A 438 -11.33 -0.05 14.30
CA THR A 438 -12.64 0.01 14.98
C THR A 438 -12.54 0.50 16.43
N SER A 439 -11.42 0.27 17.09
CA SER A 439 -11.10 0.69 18.45
C SER A 439 -9.62 1.05 18.53
N VAL A 440 -9.14 1.53 19.67
CA VAL A 440 -7.71 1.81 19.81
C VAL A 440 -6.93 0.51 19.74
N MET A 441 -6.03 0.39 18.77
CA MET A 441 -5.22 -0.79 18.49
C MET A 441 -3.74 -0.47 18.67
N ASP A 442 -3.03 -1.28 19.48
CA ASP A 442 -1.56 -1.24 19.55
C ASP A 442 -0.97 -1.88 18.30
N THR A 443 -0.08 -1.18 17.61
CA THR A 443 0.60 -1.70 16.40
C THR A 443 1.86 -2.50 16.71
N GLY A 444 2.25 -2.63 17.98
CA GLY A 444 3.52 -3.28 18.35
C GLY A 444 4.79 -2.50 17.97
N PHE A 445 4.65 -1.39 17.24
CA PHE A 445 5.76 -0.55 16.75
C PHE A 445 5.86 0.81 17.46
N GLY A 446 5.18 0.98 18.60
CA GLY A 446 5.29 2.18 19.42
C GLY A 446 4.32 3.30 19.07
N TYR A 447 3.25 2.99 18.34
CA TYR A 447 2.10 3.88 18.08
C TYR A 447 0.79 3.08 18.04
N THR A 448 -0.32 3.79 18.00
CA THR A 448 -1.67 3.19 17.96
C THR A 448 -2.45 3.72 16.77
N TYR A 449 -3.34 2.88 16.22
CA TYR A 449 -4.46 3.32 15.41
C TYR A 449 -5.70 3.53 16.28
N GLY A 450 -6.68 4.25 15.76
CA GLY A 450 -7.94 4.52 16.46
C GLY A 450 -9.11 4.75 15.50
N PRO A 451 -10.33 4.96 16.04
CA PRO A 451 -11.56 5.10 15.25
C PRO A 451 -11.69 6.47 14.58
N SER A 452 -10.62 6.97 13.98
CA SER A 452 -10.61 8.19 13.18
C SER A 452 -10.72 7.86 11.69
N LEU A 453 -11.58 8.58 10.97
CA LEU A 453 -11.73 8.43 9.53
C LEU A 453 -10.39 8.64 8.84
N HIS A 454 -10.06 7.78 7.86
CA HIS A 454 -8.73 7.64 7.31
C HIS A 454 -8.77 7.41 5.79
N ILE A 455 -8.01 8.21 5.03
CA ILE A 455 -7.97 8.07 3.57
C ILE A 455 -7.23 6.81 3.12
N GLY A 456 -6.21 6.34 3.86
CA GLY A 456 -5.50 5.09 3.57
C GLY A 456 -6.43 3.89 3.65
N ALA A 457 -7.12 3.70 4.79
CA ALA A 457 -8.10 2.63 4.98
C ALA A 457 -9.23 2.69 3.93
N THR A 458 -9.74 3.89 3.63
CA THR A 458 -10.80 4.08 2.62
C THR A 458 -10.26 3.83 1.21
N GLY A 459 -9.03 4.24 0.91
CA GLY A 459 -8.37 4.00 -0.37
C GLY A 459 -8.14 2.50 -0.63
N TRP A 460 -7.62 1.78 0.35
CA TRP A 460 -7.44 0.33 0.25
C TRP A 460 -8.77 -0.43 0.16
N TYR A 461 -9.80 0.03 0.88
CA TYR A 461 -11.14 -0.52 0.71
C TYR A 461 -11.62 -0.40 -0.75
N LEU A 462 -11.43 0.76 -1.37
CA LEU A 462 -11.75 0.96 -2.79
C LEU A 462 -10.92 0.07 -3.71
N ILE A 463 -9.62 -0.08 -3.43
CA ILE A 463 -8.70 -0.95 -4.16
C ILE A 463 -9.15 -2.41 -4.05
N GLY A 464 -9.35 -2.90 -2.83
CA GLY A 464 -9.81 -4.26 -2.57
C GLY A 464 -11.17 -4.54 -3.19
N LEU A 465 -12.15 -3.66 -2.98
CA LEU A 465 -13.50 -3.82 -3.51
C LEU A 465 -13.54 -3.92 -5.04
N GLN A 466 -12.64 -3.26 -5.74
CA GLN A 466 -12.54 -3.28 -7.20
C GLN A 466 -11.56 -4.34 -7.74
N GLY A 467 -10.88 -5.07 -6.87
CA GLY A 467 -9.87 -6.06 -7.24
C GLY A 467 -8.61 -5.44 -7.84
N GLY A 468 -8.26 -4.23 -7.40
CA GLY A 468 -7.02 -3.55 -7.79
C GLY A 468 -5.79 -4.21 -7.17
N ASN A 469 -4.64 -3.99 -7.79
CA ASN A 469 -3.35 -4.40 -7.26
C ASN A 469 -2.29 -3.32 -7.52
N PRO A 470 -2.05 -2.41 -6.57
CA PRO A 470 -1.14 -1.28 -6.76
C PRO A 470 0.34 -1.69 -6.94
N PHE A 471 0.71 -2.93 -6.63
CA PHE A 471 2.05 -3.47 -6.86
C PHE A 471 2.33 -3.88 -8.31
N GLN A 472 1.32 -3.84 -9.19
CA GLN A 472 1.44 -4.16 -10.61
C GLN A 472 1.21 -2.91 -11.47
N LEU A 473 2.09 -2.65 -12.43
CA LEU A 473 1.97 -1.46 -13.27
C LEU A 473 0.72 -1.53 -14.18
N GLY A 474 -0.05 -0.45 -14.19
CA GLY A 474 -1.21 -0.32 -15.09
C GLY A 474 -2.35 -1.28 -14.74
N TYR A 475 -2.48 -1.67 -13.47
CA TYR A 475 -3.62 -2.45 -12.98
C TYR A 475 -4.95 -1.71 -13.26
N ARG A 476 -6.02 -2.50 -13.36
CA ARG A 476 -7.36 -1.99 -13.65
C ARG A 476 -8.38 -2.65 -12.74
N SER A 477 -9.53 -2.00 -12.57
CA SER A 477 -10.67 -2.63 -11.91
C SER A 477 -11.02 -3.95 -12.59
N LEU A 478 -11.18 -5.00 -11.80
CA LEU A 478 -11.65 -6.31 -12.26
C LEU A 478 -13.18 -6.44 -12.20
N ARG A 479 -13.84 -5.42 -11.65
CA ARG A 479 -15.30 -5.32 -11.61
C ARG A 479 -15.75 -4.34 -12.70
N PRO A 480 -16.78 -4.69 -13.49
CA PRO A 480 -17.33 -3.83 -14.53
C PRO A 480 -18.03 -2.59 -13.96
#